data_d798c05e8f5f99798477b89e0a654bdd
#
_entry.id   d798c05e8f5f99798477b89e0a654bdd
#
_cell.length_a   1.000
_cell.length_b   1.000
_cell.length_c   1.000
_cell.angle_alpha   90.00
_cell.angle_beta   90.00
_cell.angle_gamma   90.00
#
_symmetry.space_group_name_H-M   'P 1'
#
loop_
_entity.id
_entity.type
_entity.pdbx_description
1 polymer ?
#
loop_
_entity_poly.entity_id
_entity_poly.type
_entity_poly.pdbx_seq_one_letter_code
_entity_poly.pdbx_strand_id
1 'polypeptide(L)'
;WAEGLKHGLALDKSLLESFEKNASALKKLDLDVTTKLIKHSISIKAQKVTEDEFEKLGKRILLNYGHTIGHAIESITNYSSYLHGEAVSIGMMAAGHISLAKNLLSSDDLIRQETLLKTFNLPIQFENISIDNIKDRIVSDKKRTRGKVHWVLLKEIGSAMTNSEVTDSEITQALKNVSSV
;
A
#
# COMPACT_ATOMS: atom_id res chain seq x y z
N TRP A 1 2.34 -10.85 -5.23
CA TRP A 1 1.56 -9.89 -6.03
C TRP A 1 1.43 -8.53 -5.36
N ALA A 2 1.27 -8.44 -4.04
CA ALA A 2 1.06 -7.17 -3.32
C ALA A 2 2.13 -6.12 -3.65
N GLU A 3 3.42 -6.48 -3.62
CA GLU A 3 4.52 -5.57 -3.94
C GLU A 3 4.50 -5.08 -5.40
N GLY A 4 4.19 -5.98 -6.35
CA GLY A 4 4.06 -5.59 -7.76
C GLY A 4 2.90 -4.63 -8.00
N LEU A 5 1.74 -4.91 -7.41
CA LEU A 5 0.56 -4.05 -7.46
C LEU A 5 0.83 -2.70 -6.78
N LYS A 6 1.52 -2.70 -5.63
CA LYS A 6 1.95 -1.48 -4.95
C LYS A 6 2.81 -0.58 -5.85
N HIS A 7 3.78 -1.16 -6.56
CA HIS A 7 4.60 -0.39 -7.49
C HIS A 7 3.77 0.17 -8.65
N GLY A 8 2.81 -0.59 -9.16
CA GLY A 8 1.86 -0.12 -10.17
C GLY A 8 0.98 1.02 -9.67
N LEU A 9 0.39 0.86 -8.48
CA LEU A 9 -0.49 1.85 -7.87
C LEU A 9 0.22 3.16 -7.53
N ALA A 10 1.42 3.08 -6.97
CA ALA A 10 2.11 4.24 -6.41
C ALA A 10 3.09 4.93 -7.37
N LEU A 11 3.62 4.22 -8.37
CA LEU A 11 4.79 4.68 -9.12
C LEU A 11 4.70 4.54 -10.65
N ASP A 12 3.89 3.58 -11.14
CA ASP A 12 3.87 3.30 -12.59
C ASP A 12 2.54 2.70 -13.04
N LYS A 13 1.68 3.57 -13.59
CA LYS A 13 0.37 3.17 -14.10
C LYS A 13 0.45 2.08 -15.18
N SER A 14 1.50 2.06 -16.01
CA SER A 14 1.64 1.06 -17.08
C SER A 14 1.89 -0.34 -16.51
N LEU A 15 2.58 -0.46 -15.38
CA LEU A 15 2.72 -1.72 -14.66
C LEU A 15 1.35 -2.19 -14.14
N LEU A 16 0.52 -1.29 -13.57
CA LEU A 16 -0.81 -1.65 -13.10
C LEU A 16 -1.70 -2.16 -14.24
N GLU A 17 -1.74 -1.44 -15.36
CA GLU A 17 -2.48 -1.83 -16.57
C GLU A 17 -2.02 -3.20 -17.11
N SER A 18 -0.72 -3.50 -16.97
CA SER A 18 -0.17 -4.80 -17.32
C SER A 18 -0.67 -5.91 -16.40
N PHE A 19 -0.83 -5.65 -15.09
CA PHE A 19 -1.45 -6.58 -14.14
C PHE A 19 -2.92 -6.84 -14.51
N GLU A 20 -3.68 -5.80 -14.80
CA GLU A 20 -5.09 -5.92 -15.20
C GLU A 20 -5.27 -6.75 -16.46
N LYS A 21 -4.53 -6.39 -17.53
CA LYS A 21 -4.59 -7.06 -18.82
C LYS A 21 -4.22 -8.54 -18.74
N ASN A 22 -3.27 -8.89 -17.87
CA ASN A 22 -2.72 -10.23 -17.81
C ASN A 22 -3.17 -11.01 -16.55
N ALA A 23 -4.18 -10.54 -15.81
CA ALA A 23 -4.59 -11.14 -14.53
C ALA A 23 -4.82 -12.66 -14.62
N SER A 24 -5.47 -13.14 -15.68
CA SER A 24 -5.72 -14.57 -15.87
C SER A 24 -4.44 -15.39 -16.06
N ALA A 25 -3.48 -14.89 -16.82
CA ALA A 25 -2.19 -15.55 -17.05
C ALA A 25 -1.35 -15.55 -15.76
N LEU A 26 -1.32 -14.42 -15.05
CA LEU A 26 -0.60 -14.26 -13.79
C LEU A 26 -1.14 -15.20 -12.69
N LYS A 27 -2.46 -15.33 -12.58
CA LYS A 27 -3.08 -16.28 -11.63
C LYS A 27 -2.75 -17.75 -11.93
N LYS A 28 -2.48 -18.06 -13.20
CA LYS A 28 -2.00 -19.39 -13.61
C LYS A 28 -0.48 -19.53 -13.55
N LEU A 29 0.22 -18.50 -13.11
CA LEU A 29 1.68 -18.43 -13.03
C LEU A 29 2.36 -18.67 -14.40
N ASP A 30 1.76 -18.13 -15.48
CA ASP A 30 2.41 -18.13 -16.80
C ASP A 30 3.82 -17.55 -16.67
N LEU A 31 4.82 -18.33 -17.04
CA LEU A 31 6.21 -18.01 -16.76
C LEU A 31 6.69 -16.75 -17.47
N ASP A 32 6.31 -16.58 -18.73
CA ASP A 32 6.80 -15.45 -19.54
C ASP A 32 6.16 -14.14 -19.06
N VAL A 33 4.85 -14.15 -18.85
CA VAL A 33 4.10 -12.98 -18.36
C VAL A 33 4.56 -12.60 -16.94
N THR A 34 4.63 -13.59 -16.05
CA THR A 34 5.07 -13.39 -14.66
C THR A 34 6.49 -12.82 -14.61
N THR A 35 7.42 -13.41 -15.38
CA THR A 35 8.81 -12.92 -15.43
C THR A 35 8.90 -11.47 -15.92
N LYS A 36 8.13 -11.10 -16.94
CA LYS A 36 8.12 -9.73 -17.48
C LYS A 36 7.63 -8.72 -16.42
N LEU A 37 6.54 -9.03 -15.72
CA LEU A 37 6.00 -8.13 -14.69
C LEU A 37 6.91 -8.03 -13.46
N ILE A 38 7.49 -9.13 -13.02
CA ILE A 38 8.47 -9.11 -11.91
C ILE A 38 9.68 -8.27 -12.28
N LYS A 39 10.24 -8.44 -13.49
CA LYS A 39 11.37 -7.61 -13.97
C LYS A 39 11.01 -6.13 -14.00
N HIS A 40 9.83 -5.76 -14.48
CA HIS A 40 9.36 -4.38 -14.49
C HIS A 40 9.22 -3.82 -13.07
N SER A 41 8.59 -4.55 -12.18
CA SER A 41 8.46 -4.18 -10.75
C SER A 41 9.83 -4.00 -10.07
N ILE A 42 10.79 -4.89 -10.33
CA ILE A 42 12.15 -4.78 -9.80
C ILE A 42 12.87 -3.56 -10.36
N SER A 43 12.69 -3.25 -11.66
CA SER A 43 13.32 -2.07 -12.27
C SER A 43 12.84 -0.77 -11.66
N ILE A 44 11.52 -0.63 -11.36
CA ILE A 44 10.96 0.51 -10.66
C ILE A 44 11.58 0.67 -9.27
N LYS A 45 11.65 -0.43 -8.51
CA LYS A 45 12.27 -0.41 -7.18
C LYS A 45 13.74 -0.02 -7.25
N ALA A 46 14.51 -0.63 -8.17
CA ALA A 46 15.92 -0.34 -8.35
C ALA A 46 16.14 1.14 -8.72
N GLN A 47 15.34 1.68 -9.63
CA GLN A 47 15.39 3.10 -9.99
C GLN A 47 15.17 3.99 -8.78
N LYS A 48 14.11 3.76 -7.98
CA LYS A 48 13.81 4.57 -6.80
C LYS A 48 14.91 4.50 -5.74
N VAL A 49 15.50 3.33 -5.54
CA VAL A 49 16.65 3.16 -4.63
C VAL A 49 17.88 3.90 -5.16
N THR A 50 18.19 3.80 -6.46
CA THR A 50 19.33 4.53 -7.06
C THR A 50 19.12 6.05 -7.03
N GLU A 51 17.90 6.54 -7.26
CA GLU A 51 17.56 7.97 -7.22
C GLU A 51 17.65 8.56 -5.80
N ASP A 52 17.57 7.73 -4.75
CA ASP A 52 17.52 8.16 -3.35
C ASP A 52 18.11 7.10 -2.41
N GLU A 53 19.36 6.72 -2.64
CA GLU A 53 20.05 5.66 -1.90
C GLU A 53 20.04 5.89 -0.37
N PHE A 54 20.22 7.14 0.06
CA PHE A 54 20.30 7.52 1.46
C PHE A 54 18.98 8.05 2.05
N GLU A 55 17.85 7.89 1.33
CA GLU A 55 16.51 8.36 1.75
C GLU A 55 16.44 9.87 2.15
N LYS A 56 17.22 10.70 1.48
CA LYS A 56 17.28 12.15 1.74
C LYS A 56 16.40 12.98 0.83
N LEU A 57 16.02 12.46 -0.33
CA LEU A 57 15.26 13.17 -1.36
C LEU A 57 13.75 12.90 -1.30
N GLY A 58 13.31 11.99 -0.43
CA GLY A 58 11.89 11.61 -0.31
C GLY A 58 11.34 10.84 -1.51
N LYS A 59 12.21 10.25 -2.35
CA LYS A 59 11.77 9.44 -3.50
C LYS A 59 11.58 7.98 -3.14
N ARG A 60 12.51 7.42 -2.35
CA ARG A 60 12.48 6.03 -1.93
C ARG A 60 11.32 5.74 -0.98
N ILE A 61 10.90 6.69 -0.15
CA ILE A 61 9.77 6.54 0.76
C ILE A 61 8.46 6.20 0.04
N LEU A 62 8.30 6.58 -1.24
CA LEU A 62 7.11 6.27 -2.04
C LEU A 62 6.91 4.76 -2.24
N LEU A 63 7.98 3.95 -2.08
CA LEU A 63 7.90 2.49 -2.05
C LEU A 63 7.08 1.96 -0.85
N ASN A 64 6.84 2.80 0.16
CA ASN A 64 6.14 2.41 1.40
C ASN A 64 4.62 2.66 1.35
N TYR A 65 4.01 2.77 0.16
CA TYR A 65 2.55 2.83 0.05
C TYR A 65 1.91 1.61 0.73
N GLY A 66 0.99 1.86 1.66
CA GLY A 66 0.35 0.83 2.48
C GLY A 66 1.16 0.34 3.70
N HIS A 67 2.46 0.61 3.78
CA HIS A 67 3.33 0.03 4.81
C HIS A 67 3.07 0.58 6.22
N THR A 68 2.60 1.82 6.38
CA THR A 68 2.34 2.41 7.70
C THR A 68 1.34 1.57 8.50
N ILE A 69 0.23 1.20 7.89
CA ILE A 69 -0.80 0.35 8.51
C ILE A 69 -0.41 -1.12 8.41
N GLY A 70 0.16 -1.57 7.28
CA GLY A 70 0.62 -2.94 7.10
C GLY A 70 1.57 -3.38 8.21
N HIS A 71 2.63 -2.63 8.49
CA HIS A 71 3.57 -2.93 9.57
C HIS A 71 2.92 -2.88 10.97
N ALA A 72 1.94 -2.01 11.19
CA ALA A 72 1.20 -1.99 12.45
C ALA A 72 0.43 -3.30 12.64
N ILE A 73 -0.29 -3.77 11.61
CA ILE A 73 -1.02 -5.05 11.61
C ILE A 73 -0.07 -6.22 11.85
N GLU A 74 1.05 -6.31 11.11
CA GLU A 74 2.05 -7.36 11.30
C GLU A 74 2.58 -7.40 12.74
N SER A 75 2.92 -6.22 13.28
CA SER A 75 3.48 -6.12 14.64
C SER A 75 2.48 -6.54 15.72
N ILE A 76 1.21 -6.15 15.60
CA ILE A 76 0.16 -6.47 16.58
C ILE A 76 -0.15 -7.98 16.56
N THR A 77 -0.10 -8.59 15.39
CA THR A 77 -0.36 -10.02 15.21
C THR A 77 0.90 -10.89 15.39
N ASN A 78 2.01 -10.30 15.87
CA ASN A 78 3.30 -10.99 16.00
C ASN A 78 3.72 -11.72 14.72
N TYR A 79 3.43 -11.13 13.55
CA TYR A 79 3.72 -11.70 12.22
C TYR A 79 3.12 -13.09 11.98
N SER A 80 2.02 -13.44 12.67
CA SER A 80 1.44 -14.79 12.63
C SER A 80 0.10 -14.88 11.88
N SER A 81 -0.68 -13.77 11.82
CA SER A 81 -2.04 -13.79 11.26
C SER A 81 -2.10 -13.35 9.80
N TYR A 82 -1.15 -12.54 9.36
CA TYR A 82 -1.08 -12.03 7.99
C TYR A 82 0.32 -12.19 7.44
N LEU A 83 0.44 -12.63 6.20
CA LEU A 83 1.69 -12.53 5.46
C LEU A 83 1.97 -11.05 5.16
N HIS A 84 3.26 -10.67 4.98
CA HIS A 84 3.66 -9.30 4.70
C HIS A 84 2.82 -8.65 3.58
N GLY A 85 2.70 -9.33 2.43
CA GLY A 85 1.92 -8.82 1.30
C GLY A 85 0.43 -8.66 1.59
N GLU A 86 -0.14 -9.49 2.46
CA GLU A 86 -1.54 -9.39 2.91
C GLU A 86 -1.75 -8.16 3.80
N ALA A 87 -0.86 -7.96 4.78
CA ALA A 87 -0.90 -6.78 5.63
C ALA A 87 -0.70 -5.47 4.84
N VAL A 88 0.23 -5.47 3.88
CA VAL A 88 0.46 -4.33 2.97
C VAL A 88 -0.76 -4.08 2.08
N SER A 89 -1.46 -5.11 1.61
CA SER A 89 -2.69 -4.96 0.83
C SER A 89 -3.78 -4.23 1.62
N ILE A 90 -4.03 -4.64 2.85
CA ILE A 90 -4.97 -3.96 3.76
C ILE A 90 -4.52 -2.51 3.99
N GLY A 91 -3.22 -2.30 4.22
CA GLY A 91 -2.64 -0.98 4.39
C GLY A 91 -2.79 -0.08 3.17
N MET A 92 -2.68 -0.63 1.95
CA MET A 92 -2.94 0.10 0.70
C MET A 92 -4.40 0.55 0.61
N MET A 93 -5.35 -0.31 0.98
CA MET A 93 -6.77 0.08 1.02
C MET A 93 -7.02 1.22 2.00
N ALA A 94 -6.49 1.12 3.22
CA ALA A 94 -6.62 2.19 4.20
C ALA A 94 -5.99 3.51 3.72
N ALA A 95 -4.78 3.46 3.13
CA ALA A 95 -4.14 4.64 2.53
C ALA A 95 -4.94 5.23 1.35
N GLY A 96 -5.59 4.36 0.55
CA GLY A 96 -6.51 4.77 -0.51
C GLY A 96 -7.74 5.51 0.03
N HIS A 97 -8.33 5.04 1.12
CA HIS A 97 -9.44 5.73 1.80
C HIS A 97 -9.00 7.09 2.36
N ILE A 98 -7.79 7.21 2.92
CA ILE A 98 -7.24 8.50 3.34
C ILE A 98 -7.06 9.44 2.13
N SER A 99 -6.53 8.91 1.02
CA SER A 99 -6.37 9.68 -0.22
C SER A 99 -7.70 10.20 -0.75
N LEU A 100 -8.75 9.38 -0.72
CA LEU A 100 -10.12 9.77 -1.11
C LEU A 100 -10.67 10.85 -0.16
N ALA A 101 -10.54 10.67 1.16
CA ALA A 101 -11.03 11.64 2.15
C ALA A 101 -10.34 13.02 2.02
N LYS A 102 -9.10 13.03 1.54
CA LYS A 102 -8.34 14.26 1.23
C LYS A 102 -8.61 14.82 -0.17
N ASN A 103 -9.55 14.26 -0.93
CA ASN A 103 -9.83 14.62 -2.34
C ASN A 103 -8.58 14.54 -3.25
N LEU A 104 -7.64 13.66 -2.93
CA LEU A 104 -6.46 13.38 -3.76
C LEU A 104 -6.76 12.31 -4.80
N LEU A 105 -7.46 11.25 -4.39
CA LEU A 105 -7.81 10.10 -5.23
C LEU A 105 -9.30 10.13 -5.56
N SER A 106 -9.67 9.74 -6.78
CA SER A 106 -11.07 9.57 -7.17
C SER A 106 -11.68 8.29 -6.58
N SER A 107 -13.01 8.27 -6.43
CA SER A 107 -13.73 7.05 -6.03
C SER A 107 -13.53 5.90 -7.03
N ASP A 108 -13.47 6.21 -8.32
CA ASP A 108 -13.27 5.21 -9.36
C ASP A 108 -11.89 4.56 -9.27
N ASP A 109 -10.85 5.34 -8.98
CA ASP A 109 -9.50 4.82 -8.76
C ASP A 109 -9.41 3.97 -7.50
N LEU A 110 -10.11 4.33 -6.42
CA LEU A 110 -10.18 3.52 -5.22
C LEU A 110 -10.87 2.17 -5.48
N ILE A 111 -11.99 2.18 -6.21
CA ILE A 111 -12.71 0.96 -6.63
C ILE A 111 -11.82 0.10 -7.53
N ARG A 112 -11.07 0.73 -8.45
CA ARG A 112 -10.11 0.05 -9.32
C ARG A 112 -9.02 -0.65 -8.51
N GLN A 113 -8.44 0.03 -7.53
CA GLN A 113 -7.47 -0.56 -6.60
C GLN A 113 -8.07 -1.76 -5.86
N GLU A 114 -9.24 -1.60 -5.24
CA GLU A 114 -9.93 -2.66 -4.51
C GLU A 114 -10.19 -3.89 -5.39
N THR A 115 -10.73 -3.65 -6.60
CA THR A 115 -11.03 -4.72 -7.56
C THR A 115 -9.78 -5.50 -7.92
N LEU A 116 -8.66 -4.80 -8.12
CA LEU A 116 -7.42 -5.45 -8.52
C LEU A 116 -6.81 -6.26 -7.37
N LEU A 117 -6.80 -5.75 -6.14
CA LEU A 117 -6.36 -6.49 -4.97
C LEU A 117 -7.17 -7.79 -4.78
N LYS A 118 -8.50 -7.69 -4.87
CA LYS A 118 -9.41 -8.86 -4.82
C LYS A 118 -9.12 -9.86 -5.96
N THR A 119 -8.84 -9.39 -7.16
CA THR A 119 -8.52 -10.24 -8.32
C THR A 119 -7.32 -11.14 -8.05
N PHE A 120 -6.35 -10.66 -7.28
CA PHE A 120 -5.16 -11.42 -6.87
C PHE A 120 -5.31 -12.11 -5.51
N ASN A 121 -6.54 -12.26 -5.01
CA ASN A 121 -6.86 -12.90 -3.73
C ASN A 121 -6.12 -12.25 -2.53
N LEU A 122 -5.85 -10.98 -2.60
CA LEU A 122 -5.26 -10.22 -1.51
C LEU A 122 -6.38 -9.70 -0.59
N PRO A 123 -6.24 -9.79 0.73
CA PRO A 123 -7.23 -9.26 1.65
C PRO A 123 -7.26 -7.73 1.56
N ILE A 124 -8.44 -7.18 1.72
CA ILE A 124 -8.70 -5.74 1.71
C ILE A 124 -9.19 -5.23 3.07
N GLN A 125 -9.41 -6.15 4.00
CA GLN A 125 -9.89 -5.89 5.35
C GLN A 125 -9.12 -6.73 6.36
N PHE A 126 -9.00 -6.23 7.58
CA PHE A 126 -8.47 -6.99 8.72
C PHE A 126 -9.60 -7.47 9.63
N GLU A 127 -9.33 -8.53 10.39
CA GLU A 127 -10.26 -9.15 11.33
C GLU A 127 -9.62 -9.26 12.71
N ASN A 128 -10.45 -9.19 13.75
CA ASN A 128 -10.04 -9.44 15.14
C ASN A 128 -8.89 -8.56 15.65
N ILE A 129 -8.73 -7.36 15.13
CA ILE A 129 -7.74 -6.37 15.60
C ILE A 129 -8.47 -5.10 16.00
N SER A 130 -8.15 -4.57 17.19
CA SER A 130 -8.69 -3.28 17.61
C SER A 130 -8.08 -2.14 16.81
N ILE A 131 -8.92 -1.22 16.35
CA ILE A 131 -8.51 0.01 15.68
C ILE A 131 -7.56 0.83 16.57
N ASP A 132 -7.85 0.91 17.88
CA ASP A 132 -7.02 1.63 18.83
C ASP A 132 -5.61 1.02 18.93
N ASN A 133 -5.50 -0.31 18.93
CA ASN A 133 -4.20 -0.98 18.93
C ASN A 133 -3.38 -0.62 17.66
N ILE A 134 -4.01 -0.54 16.49
CA ILE A 134 -3.33 -0.12 15.25
C ILE A 134 -2.85 1.32 15.37
N LYS A 135 -3.69 2.22 15.87
CA LYS A 135 -3.34 3.63 16.09
C LYS A 135 -2.20 3.79 17.10
N ASP A 136 -2.26 3.10 18.22
CA ASP A 136 -1.21 3.11 19.24
C ASP A 136 0.13 2.61 18.68
N ARG A 137 0.10 1.59 17.83
CA ARG A 137 1.29 1.07 17.17
C ARG A 137 1.91 2.10 16.22
N ILE A 138 1.10 2.79 15.41
CA ILE A 138 1.55 3.86 14.52
C ILE A 138 2.19 5.00 15.33
N VAL A 139 1.56 5.41 16.44
CA VAL A 139 2.10 6.47 17.33
C VAL A 139 3.41 6.04 18.00
N SER A 140 3.50 4.79 18.42
CA SER A 140 4.72 4.23 19.01
C SER A 140 5.91 4.26 18.05
N ASP A 141 5.69 3.90 16.78
CA ASP A 141 6.72 3.94 15.73
C ASP A 141 7.21 5.38 15.48
N LYS A 142 6.27 6.35 15.48
CA LYS A 142 6.59 7.77 15.39
C LYS A 142 7.53 8.24 16.52
N LYS A 143 7.28 7.81 17.76
CA LYS A 143 8.13 8.16 18.91
C LYS A 143 9.54 7.59 18.79
N ARG A 144 9.68 6.37 18.26
CA ARG A 144 10.99 5.71 18.03
C ARG A 144 11.82 6.44 16.97
N THR A 145 11.20 6.92 15.90
CA THR A 145 11.87 7.61 14.80
C THR A 145 12.10 9.10 15.05
N ARG A 146 11.68 9.65 16.20
CA ARG A 146 11.76 11.08 16.57
C ARG A 146 11.21 12.03 15.50
N GLY A 147 10.26 11.59 14.71
CA GLY A 147 9.75 12.34 13.55
C GLY A 147 8.24 12.34 13.43
N LYS A 148 7.75 13.02 12.38
CA LYS A 148 6.36 12.91 11.93
C LYS A 148 6.17 11.61 11.14
N VAL A 149 5.00 10.99 11.25
CA VAL A 149 4.63 9.89 10.35
C VAL A 149 4.49 10.47 8.94
N HIS A 150 5.26 9.96 8.00
CA HIS A 150 5.13 10.30 6.60
C HIS A 150 4.25 9.24 5.92
N TRP A 151 3.01 9.60 5.65
CA TRP A 151 2.09 8.76 4.92
C TRP A 151 2.43 8.83 3.43
N VAL A 152 2.38 7.69 2.77
CA VAL A 152 2.40 7.65 1.31
C VAL A 152 0.95 7.52 0.85
N LEU A 153 0.48 8.50 0.08
CA LEU A 153 -0.89 8.61 -0.40
C LEU A 153 -0.88 8.70 -1.93
N LEU A 154 -1.91 8.18 -2.58
CA LEU A 154 -2.09 8.34 -4.03
C LEU A 154 -2.68 9.71 -4.35
N LYS A 155 -2.16 10.36 -5.39
CA LYS A 155 -2.80 11.49 -6.07
C LYS A 155 -3.68 11.01 -7.22
N GLU A 156 -3.24 9.94 -7.84
CA GLU A 156 -3.89 9.19 -8.91
C GLU A 156 -3.19 7.85 -9.05
N ILE A 157 -3.74 6.93 -9.81
CA ILE A 157 -3.08 5.65 -10.10
C ILE A 157 -1.74 5.90 -10.84
N GLY A 158 -0.68 5.30 -10.29
CA GLY A 158 0.69 5.44 -10.81
C GLY A 158 1.46 6.64 -10.24
N SER A 159 0.83 7.44 -9.36
CA SER A 159 1.44 8.64 -8.80
C SER A 159 1.12 8.82 -7.32
N ALA A 160 2.10 8.57 -6.46
CA ALA A 160 2.01 8.79 -5.03
C ALA A 160 2.77 10.04 -4.58
N MET A 161 2.43 10.52 -3.38
CA MET A 161 3.11 11.59 -2.68
C MET A 161 3.25 11.28 -1.19
N THR A 162 4.13 11.97 -0.51
CA THR A 162 4.20 11.95 0.96
C THR A 162 3.28 13.00 1.55
N ASN A 163 2.64 12.68 2.67
CA ASN A 163 1.82 13.60 3.45
C ASN A 163 2.09 13.40 4.94
N SER A 164 2.34 14.46 5.68
CA SER A 164 2.56 14.44 7.14
C SER A 164 1.37 15.00 7.94
N GLU A 165 0.29 15.39 7.26
CA GLU A 165 -0.88 16.06 7.83
C GLU A 165 -2.13 15.17 7.80
N VAL A 166 -1.94 13.85 8.03
CA VAL A 166 -3.07 12.94 8.21
C VAL A 166 -3.54 13.02 9.66
N THR A 167 -4.81 13.37 9.84
CA THR A 167 -5.43 13.54 11.16
C THR A 167 -5.84 12.21 11.78
N ASP A 168 -5.99 12.18 13.10
CA ASP A 168 -6.48 11.01 13.81
C ASP A 168 -7.87 10.56 13.35
N SER A 169 -8.73 11.50 13.02
CA SER A 169 -10.08 11.23 12.48
C SER A 169 -10.01 10.52 11.12
N GLU A 170 -9.13 10.98 10.21
CA GLU A 170 -8.93 10.34 8.89
C GLU A 170 -8.39 8.92 9.04
N ILE A 171 -7.43 8.71 9.95
CA ILE A 171 -6.91 7.37 10.25
C ILE A 171 -8.03 6.47 10.78
N THR A 172 -8.79 6.95 11.76
CA THR A 172 -9.88 6.19 12.38
C THR A 172 -10.93 5.81 11.35
N GLN A 173 -11.34 6.75 10.48
CA GLN A 173 -12.33 6.47 9.44
C GLN A 173 -11.81 5.47 8.39
N ALA A 174 -10.55 5.61 7.97
CA ALA A 174 -9.93 4.68 7.03
C ALA A 174 -9.84 3.27 7.63
N LEU A 175 -9.45 3.14 8.90
CA LEU A 175 -9.40 1.85 9.59
C LEU A 175 -10.77 1.21 9.73
N LYS A 176 -11.84 1.98 9.98
CA LYS A 176 -13.22 1.48 9.98
C LYS A 176 -13.64 0.93 8.61
N ASN A 177 -13.21 1.57 7.52
CA ASN A 177 -13.55 1.12 6.16
C ASN A 177 -12.84 -0.19 5.77
N VAL A 178 -11.72 -0.52 6.43
CA VAL A 178 -10.95 -1.75 6.18
C VAL A 178 -11.02 -2.74 7.36
N SER A 179 -11.93 -2.53 8.28
CA SER A 179 -12.26 -3.48 9.35
C SER A 179 -13.45 -4.32 8.92
N SER A 180 -13.32 -5.65 8.95
CA SER A 180 -14.47 -6.53 8.93
C SER A 180 -15.00 -6.64 10.36
N VAL A 181 -16.20 -6.15 10.60
CA VAL A 181 -16.88 -6.23 11.90
C VAL A 181 -17.33 -7.66 12.17
#